data_064803681b9e9c10e4f22a3dd8540721
#
_entry.id   064803681b9e9c10e4f22a3dd8540721
#
_cell.length_a   1.000
_cell.length_b   1.000
_cell.length_c   1.000
_cell.angle_alpha   90.00
_cell.angle_beta   90.00
_cell.angle_gamma   90.00
#
_symmetry.space_group_name_H-M   'P 1'
#
loop_
_entity.id
_entity.type
_entity.pdbx_description
1 polymer ?
#
loop_
_entity_poly.entity_id
_entity_poly.type
_entity_poly.pdbx_seq_one_letter_code
_entity_poly.pdbx_strand_id
1 'polypeptide(L)'
;MNNIDIAVIGGGINGSSTALHLAKNGLKVCVIDKDSICRGASGVNAGTLTMHMTRAKLIPFAKKGWELWMNTEKWLSNNIDVKKKNGLCLAFTEEEEKLLNERSQIRKEYGADINIISKSEALKIDPNINNKIKCAAFCEMDGYVSANQTGDAYSKALKENNVEIVENQYHPCLLLSIINYCGVSRASATYA
;
A
#
# COMPACT_ATOMS: atom_id res chain seq x y z
N MET A 1 -34.02 -1.41 -4.48
CA MET A 1 -32.74 -1.79 -3.85
C MET A 1 -31.74 -2.06 -4.97
N ASN A 2 -30.62 -1.37 -4.98
CA ASN A 2 -29.59 -1.66 -5.98
C ASN A 2 -29.01 -3.03 -5.67
N ASN A 3 -29.02 -3.91 -6.68
CA ASN A 3 -28.47 -5.26 -6.52
C ASN A 3 -26.94 -5.12 -6.45
N ILE A 4 -26.35 -5.31 -5.27
CA ILE A 4 -24.89 -5.26 -5.05
C ILE A 4 -24.33 -6.67 -5.23
N ASP A 5 -23.29 -6.81 -6.07
CA ASP A 5 -22.61 -8.08 -6.31
C ASP A 5 -21.62 -8.39 -5.18
N ILE A 6 -20.90 -7.36 -4.70
CA ILE A 6 -19.84 -7.53 -3.69
C ILE A 6 -19.89 -6.38 -2.65
N ALA A 7 -19.88 -6.74 -1.37
CA ALA A 7 -19.66 -5.82 -0.26
C ALA A 7 -18.23 -5.95 0.27
N VAL A 8 -17.50 -4.85 0.29
CA VAL A 8 -16.13 -4.76 0.85
C VAL A 8 -16.20 -4.12 2.23
N ILE A 9 -15.79 -4.84 3.25
CA ILE A 9 -15.78 -4.35 4.63
C ILE A 9 -14.42 -3.76 4.95
N GLY A 10 -14.40 -2.47 5.26
CA GLY A 10 -13.22 -1.67 5.52
C GLY A 10 -12.77 -0.87 4.30
N GLY A 11 -12.92 0.44 4.37
CA GLY A 11 -12.53 1.42 3.34
C GLY A 11 -11.09 1.92 3.49
N GLY A 12 -10.19 1.17 4.14
CA GLY A 12 -8.76 1.45 4.11
C GLY A 12 -8.17 1.23 2.71
N ILE A 13 -6.86 1.47 2.54
CA ILE A 13 -6.20 1.38 1.23
C ILE A 13 -6.43 0.04 0.52
N ASN A 14 -6.39 -1.07 1.26
CA ASN A 14 -6.60 -2.41 0.70
C ASN A 14 -8.05 -2.59 0.21
N GLY A 15 -9.04 -2.24 1.04
CA GLY A 15 -10.44 -2.35 0.66
C GLY A 15 -10.81 -1.40 -0.47
N SER A 16 -10.37 -0.15 -0.41
CA SER A 16 -10.60 0.84 -1.48
C SER A 16 -9.98 0.41 -2.81
N SER A 17 -8.75 -0.12 -2.78
CA SER A 17 -8.11 -0.66 -3.98
C SER A 17 -8.86 -1.86 -4.54
N THR A 18 -9.25 -2.80 -3.69
CA THR A 18 -10.03 -3.98 -4.08
C THR A 18 -11.35 -3.56 -4.71
N ALA A 19 -12.10 -2.68 -4.05
CA ALA A 19 -13.39 -2.20 -4.54
C ALA A 19 -13.28 -1.49 -5.90
N LEU A 20 -12.27 -0.63 -6.06
CA LEU A 20 -12.01 0.08 -7.31
C LEU A 20 -11.73 -0.88 -8.47
N HIS A 21 -10.88 -1.88 -8.25
CA HIS A 21 -10.56 -2.86 -9.27
C HIS A 21 -11.75 -3.76 -9.62
N LEU A 22 -12.56 -4.16 -8.64
CA LEU A 22 -13.79 -4.92 -8.88
C LEU A 22 -14.80 -4.10 -9.69
N ALA A 23 -15.02 -2.84 -9.33
CA ALA A 23 -15.91 -1.95 -10.05
C ALA A 23 -15.45 -1.70 -11.50
N LYS A 24 -14.16 -1.50 -11.73
CA LYS A 24 -13.58 -1.40 -13.08
C LYS A 24 -13.74 -2.67 -13.93
N ASN A 25 -13.95 -3.81 -13.29
CA ASN A 25 -14.29 -5.07 -13.97
C ASN A 25 -15.81 -5.29 -14.11
N GLY A 26 -16.62 -4.26 -13.90
CA GLY A 26 -18.06 -4.26 -14.18
C GLY A 26 -18.93 -4.79 -13.04
N LEU A 27 -18.36 -5.06 -11.86
CA LEU A 27 -19.14 -5.49 -10.69
C LEU A 27 -19.74 -4.30 -9.95
N LYS A 28 -20.95 -4.49 -9.42
CA LYS A 28 -21.59 -3.51 -8.53
C LYS A 28 -21.07 -3.69 -7.11
N VAL A 29 -20.29 -2.74 -6.65
CA VAL A 29 -19.55 -2.84 -5.38
C VAL A 29 -20.08 -1.82 -4.38
N CYS A 30 -20.18 -2.25 -3.11
CA CYS A 30 -20.41 -1.39 -1.95
C CYS A 30 -19.20 -1.48 -1.02
N VAL A 31 -18.66 -0.34 -0.58
CA VAL A 31 -17.64 -0.26 0.47
C VAL A 31 -18.29 0.24 1.75
N ILE A 32 -18.06 -0.46 2.83
CA ILE A 32 -18.61 -0.12 4.16
C ILE A 32 -17.47 0.10 5.12
N ASP A 33 -17.40 1.27 5.75
CA ASP A 33 -16.43 1.57 6.79
C ASP A 33 -17.09 2.21 8.03
N LYS A 34 -16.48 1.97 9.18
CA LYS A 34 -16.89 2.61 10.44
C LYS A 34 -16.55 4.11 10.48
N ASP A 35 -15.63 4.53 9.63
CA ASP A 35 -15.10 5.89 9.50
C ASP A 35 -15.16 6.30 8.03
N SER A 36 -14.45 7.32 7.62
CA SER A 36 -14.35 7.72 6.21
C SER A 36 -13.23 6.97 5.48
N ILE A 37 -13.35 6.92 4.15
CA ILE A 37 -12.39 6.22 3.27
C ILE A 37 -10.94 6.64 3.56
N CYS A 38 -10.09 5.65 3.85
CA CYS A 38 -8.66 5.80 4.13
C CYS A 38 -8.33 6.75 5.32
N ARG A 39 -9.22 6.95 6.29
CA ARG A 39 -8.98 7.83 7.46
C ARG A 39 -8.46 7.09 8.69
N GLY A 40 -8.51 5.76 8.73
CA GLY A 40 -7.87 4.96 9.77
C GLY A 40 -6.34 4.87 9.59
N ALA A 41 -5.75 3.71 9.83
CA ALA A 41 -4.30 3.46 9.68
C ALA A 41 -3.76 3.88 8.29
N SER A 42 -4.57 3.78 7.25
CA SER A 42 -4.21 4.19 5.89
C SER A 42 -4.06 5.72 5.74
N GLY A 43 -4.67 6.51 6.61
CA GLY A 43 -4.61 7.98 6.56
C GLY A 43 -3.51 8.59 7.43
N VAL A 44 -2.94 7.84 8.38
CA VAL A 44 -1.98 8.34 9.38
C VAL A 44 -0.58 7.70 9.26
N ASN A 45 -0.31 6.99 8.16
CA ASN A 45 1.00 6.39 7.92
C ASN A 45 1.96 7.36 7.21
N ALA A 46 3.25 7.02 7.19
CA ALA A 46 4.30 7.83 6.56
C ALA A 46 4.27 7.80 5.02
N GLY A 47 3.43 6.97 4.41
CA GLY A 47 3.32 6.83 2.96
C GLY A 47 4.56 6.24 2.27
N THR A 48 5.43 5.56 3.01
CA THR A 48 6.70 5.03 2.49
C THR A 48 6.45 3.87 1.53
N LEU A 49 7.05 3.95 0.35
CA LEU A 49 7.13 2.89 -0.64
C LEU A 49 8.57 2.35 -0.60
N THR A 50 8.80 1.12 -0.12
CA THR A 50 10.17 0.64 0.10
C THR A 50 10.34 -0.86 -0.12
N MET A 51 11.45 -1.23 -0.74
CA MET A 51 11.88 -2.62 -0.86
C MET A 51 12.67 -3.08 0.37
N HIS A 52 13.35 -2.18 1.07
CA HIS A 52 14.17 -2.51 2.25
C HIS A 52 13.37 -3.13 3.40
N MET A 53 12.14 -2.66 3.62
CA MET A 53 11.26 -3.14 4.70
C MET A 53 10.39 -4.32 4.29
N THR A 54 10.35 -4.66 3.00
CA THR A 54 9.53 -5.73 2.46
C THR A 54 10.14 -7.10 2.76
N ARG A 55 9.31 -8.07 3.19
CA ARG A 55 9.73 -9.47 3.32
C ARG A 55 10.12 -10.02 1.94
N ALA A 56 11.22 -10.77 1.85
CA ALA A 56 11.76 -11.23 0.58
C ALA A 56 10.73 -11.92 -0.34
N LYS A 57 9.94 -12.84 0.19
CA LYS A 57 8.87 -13.53 -0.56
C LYS A 57 7.79 -12.61 -1.13
N LEU A 58 7.65 -11.39 -0.59
CA LEU A 58 6.66 -10.40 -1.04
C LEU A 58 7.26 -9.39 -2.04
N ILE A 59 8.53 -9.44 -2.35
CA ILE A 59 9.20 -8.53 -3.29
C ILE A 59 8.52 -8.50 -4.67
N PRO A 60 8.11 -9.62 -5.29
CA PRO A 60 7.42 -9.57 -6.58
C PRO A 60 6.13 -8.75 -6.54
N PHE A 61 5.35 -8.86 -5.45
CA PHE A 61 4.14 -8.06 -5.24
C PHE A 61 4.47 -6.60 -4.95
N ALA A 62 5.50 -6.32 -4.14
CA ALA A 62 5.94 -4.96 -3.83
C ALA A 62 6.43 -4.24 -5.09
N LYS A 63 7.17 -4.90 -5.98
CA LYS A 63 7.56 -4.36 -7.29
C LYS A 63 6.35 -3.98 -8.13
N LYS A 64 5.38 -4.89 -8.23
CA LYS A 64 4.14 -4.60 -8.94
C LYS A 64 3.37 -3.45 -8.33
N GLY A 65 3.29 -3.39 -7.01
CA GLY A 65 2.69 -2.27 -6.28
C GLY A 65 3.42 -0.96 -6.55
N TRP A 66 4.76 -0.97 -6.52
CA TRP A 66 5.57 0.20 -6.82
C TRP A 66 5.35 0.71 -8.25
N GLU A 67 5.30 -0.18 -9.25
CA GLU A 67 4.97 0.17 -10.64
C GLU A 67 3.60 0.83 -10.76
N LEU A 68 2.61 0.32 -10.04
CA LEU A 68 1.27 0.91 -10.00
C LEU A 68 1.31 2.31 -9.37
N TRP A 69 2.01 2.48 -8.26
CA TRP A 69 2.17 3.79 -7.62
C TRP A 69 2.87 4.81 -8.52
N MET A 70 3.89 4.41 -9.29
CA MET A 70 4.58 5.30 -10.23
C MET A 70 3.70 5.68 -11.45
N ASN A 71 2.54 5.04 -11.64
CA ASN A 71 1.63 5.26 -12.75
C ASN A 71 0.19 5.46 -12.27
N THR A 72 -0.01 6.18 -11.17
CA THR A 72 -1.34 6.37 -10.54
C THR A 72 -2.35 6.99 -11.49
N GLU A 73 -1.92 7.86 -12.41
CA GLU A 73 -2.77 8.50 -13.42
C GLU A 73 -3.50 7.51 -14.34
N LYS A 74 -2.94 6.30 -14.52
CA LYS A 74 -3.54 5.27 -15.39
C LYS A 74 -4.69 4.51 -14.74
N TRP A 75 -4.76 4.48 -13.42
CA TRP A 75 -5.73 3.64 -12.73
C TRP A 75 -6.52 4.35 -11.64
N LEU A 76 -6.02 5.43 -11.07
CA LEU A 76 -6.69 6.15 -9.97
C LEU A 76 -7.45 7.42 -10.46
N SER A 77 -7.35 7.77 -11.74
CA SER A 77 -8.01 8.94 -12.35
C SER A 77 -7.67 10.28 -11.68
N ASN A 78 -6.68 10.30 -10.83
CA ASN A 78 -6.15 11.49 -10.17
C ASN A 78 -4.64 11.42 -10.10
N ASN A 79 -4.02 12.56 -10.37
CA ASN A 79 -2.58 12.68 -10.18
C ASN A 79 -2.29 12.85 -8.67
N ILE A 80 -1.78 11.80 -8.06
CA ILE A 80 -1.21 11.88 -6.71
C ILE A 80 0.28 12.15 -6.90
N ASP A 81 0.82 13.10 -6.14
CA ASP A 81 2.24 13.41 -6.18
C ASP A 81 3.06 12.29 -5.50
N VAL A 82 3.32 11.24 -6.26
CA VAL A 82 4.19 10.13 -5.85
C VAL A 82 5.64 10.53 -6.07
N LYS A 83 6.41 10.59 -5.00
CA LYS A 83 7.82 10.96 -5.06
C LYS A 83 8.69 9.71 -5.14
N LYS A 84 9.28 9.45 -6.31
CA LYS A 84 10.39 8.49 -6.42
C LYS A 84 11.60 9.07 -5.72
N LYS A 85 12.19 8.32 -4.81
CA LYS A 85 13.42 8.64 -4.09
C LYS A 85 14.24 7.37 -3.90
N ASN A 86 15.54 7.54 -3.86
CA ASN A 86 16.43 6.43 -3.53
C ASN A 86 16.35 6.12 -2.03
N GLY A 87 16.25 4.85 -1.69
CA GLY A 87 16.25 4.39 -0.30
C GLY A 87 17.63 3.97 0.15
N LEU A 88 17.97 4.29 1.39
CA LEU A 88 19.19 3.84 2.07
C LEU A 88 18.83 3.14 3.38
N CYS A 89 19.39 1.95 3.58
CA CYS A 89 19.38 1.28 4.88
C CYS A 89 20.81 1.19 5.38
N LEU A 90 21.08 1.79 6.54
CA LEU A 90 22.44 2.01 7.05
C LEU A 90 22.86 0.91 8.03
N ALA A 91 24.14 0.54 8.02
CA ALA A 91 24.76 -0.32 9.01
C ALA A 91 25.88 0.42 9.74
N PHE A 92 25.93 0.32 11.07
CA PHE A 92 26.89 0.99 11.94
C PHE A 92 27.84 0.02 12.63
N THR A 93 27.44 -1.24 12.84
CA THR A 93 28.24 -2.29 13.44
C THR A 93 28.57 -3.39 12.44
N GLU A 94 29.47 -4.29 12.78
CA GLU A 94 29.82 -5.46 11.96
C GLU A 94 28.65 -6.45 11.88
N GLU A 95 27.93 -6.60 12.96
CA GLU A 95 26.72 -7.42 13.03
C GLU A 95 25.62 -6.87 12.11
N GLU A 96 25.41 -5.56 12.13
CA GLU A 96 24.45 -4.89 11.26
C GLU A 96 24.85 -5.00 9.79
N GLU A 97 26.14 -4.82 9.46
CA GLU A 97 26.67 -4.98 8.12
C GLU A 97 26.43 -6.38 7.59
N LYS A 98 26.77 -7.42 8.39
CA LYS A 98 26.50 -8.82 8.04
C LYS A 98 25.03 -9.07 7.78
N LEU A 99 24.16 -8.63 8.71
CA LEU A 99 22.72 -8.79 8.60
C LEU A 99 22.14 -8.06 7.36
N LEU A 100 22.65 -6.84 7.09
CA LEU A 100 22.23 -6.05 5.93
C LEU A 100 22.60 -6.74 4.61
N ASN A 101 23.83 -7.28 4.53
CA ASN A 101 24.28 -8.06 3.38
C ASN A 101 23.40 -9.29 3.14
N GLU A 102 23.19 -10.11 4.16
CA GLU A 102 22.36 -11.32 4.10
C GLU A 102 20.94 -11.00 3.63
N ARG A 103 20.30 -10.00 4.26
CA ARG A 103 18.92 -9.59 3.92
C ARG A 103 18.82 -9.01 2.51
N SER A 104 19.81 -8.23 2.09
CA SER A 104 19.85 -7.65 0.75
C SER A 104 20.02 -8.75 -0.31
N GLN A 105 20.89 -9.70 -0.06
CA GLN A 105 21.10 -10.85 -0.96
C GLN A 105 19.81 -11.65 -1.14
N ILE A 106 19.14 -12.02 -0.04
CA ILE A 106 17.87 -12.75 -0.11
C ILE A 106 16.83 -11.96 -0.90
N ARG A 107 16.71 -10.64 -0.68
CA ARG A 107 15.77 -9.81 -1.44
C ARG A 107 16.09 -9.72 -2.93
N LYS A 108 17.39 -9.70 -3.29
CA LYS A 108 17.83 -9.76 -4.69
C LYS A 108 17.38 -11.04 -5.39
N GLU A 109 17.46 -12.19 -4.73
CA GLU A 109 16.99 -13.48 -5.24
C GLU A 109 15.49 -13.45 -5.60
N TYR A 110 14.71 -12.64 -4.87
CA TYR A 110 13.29 -12.38 -5.17
C TYR A 110 13.06 -11.19 -6.11
N GLY A 111 14.12 -10.63 -6.68
CA GLY A 111 14.06 -9.61 -7.74
C GLY A 111 14.07 -8.16 -7.26
N ALA A 112 14.44 -7.87 -6.01
CA ALA A 112 14.69 -6.50 -5.58
C ALA A 112 16.02 -5.99 -6.15
N ASP A 113 16.05 -4.73 -6.62
CA ASP A 113 17.28 -4.07 -7.01
C ASP A 113 17.88 -3.32 -5.81
N ILE A 114 18.49 -4.10 -4.91
CA ILE A 114 19.15 -3.60 -3.70
C ILE A 114 20.65 -3.90 -3.81
N ASN A 115 21.48 -2.88 -3.72
CA ASN A 115 22.93 -2.99 -3.82
C ASN A 115 23.62 -2.50 -2.55
N ILE A 116 24.61 -3.25 -2.06
CA ILE A 116 25.45 -2.77 -0.96
C ILE A 116 26.44 -1.77 -1.53
N ILE A 117 26.50 -0.61 -0.91
CA ILE A 117 27.40 0.49 -1.26
C ILE A 117 28.29 0.84 -0.07
N SER A 118 29.46 1.37 -0.38
CA SER A 118 30.43 1.82 0.62
C SER A 118 29.93 3.06 1.38
N LYS A 119 30.54 3.32 2.53
CA LYS A 119 30.34 4.56 3.28
C LYS A 119 30.55 5.81 2.40
N SER A 120 31.59 5.82 1.57
CA SER A 120 31.92 6.97 0.72
C SER A 120 30.86 7.24 -0.34
N GLU A 121 30.25 6.20 -0.90
CA GLU A 121 29.16 6.31 -1.85
C GLU A 121 27.87 6.78 -1.16
N ALA A 122 27.56 6.25 0.01
CA ALA A 122 26.37 6.68 0.78
C ALA A 122 26.47 8.17 1.17
N LEU A 123 27.62 8.65 1.61
CA LEU A 123 27.86 10.07 1.93
C LEU A 123 27.83 11.00 0.70
N LYS A 124 28.10 10.49 -0.50
CA LYS A 124 27.87 11.26 -1.74
C LYS A 124 26.39 11.42 -2.06
N ILE A 125 25.57 10.43 -1.72
CA ILE A 125 24.11 10.47 -1.91
C ILE A 125 23.47 11.44 -0.92
N ASP A 126 23.83 11.32 0.36
CA ASP A 126 23.37 12.24 1.40
C ASP A 126 24.52 12.58 2.38
N PRO A 127 25.08 13.80 2.27
CA PRO A 127 26.17 14.26 3.14
C PRO A 127 25.80 14.39 4.63
N ASN A 128 24.50 14.39 4.96
CA ASN A 128 24.02 14.51 6.35
C ASN A 128 23.97 13.17 7.09
N ILE A 129 24.25 12.07 6.42
CA ILE A 129 24.32 10.75 7.06
C ILE A 129 25.44 10.76 8.10
N ASN A 130 25.16 10.16 9.27
CA ASN A 130 26.16 10.00 10.31
C ASN A 130 27.39 9.25 9.77
N ASN A 131 28.55 9.88 9.85
CA ASN A 131 29.81 9.37 9.30
C ASN A 131 30.38 8.11 10.01
N LYS A 132 29.70 7.63 11.06
CA LYS A 132 30.03 6.35 11.72
C LYS A 132 29.51 5.12 11.00
N ILE A 133 28.74 5.27 9.91
CA ILE A 133 28.29 4.12 9.12
C ILE A 133 29.46 3.30 8.60
N LYS A 134 29.26 2.01 8.45
CA LYS A 134 30.18 1.08 7.78
C LYS A 134 29.85 0.94 6.30
N CYS A 135 28.60 0.66 5.99
CA CYS A 135 28.06 0.56 4.63
C CYS A 135 26.57 0.92 4.61
N ALA A 136 25.98 0.92 3.43
CA ALA A 136 24.55 1.04 3.25
C ALA A 136 24.04 0.08 2.19
N ALA A 137 22.78 -0.35 2.29
CA ALA A 137 22.05 -0.94 1.18
C ALA A 137 21.29 0.16 0.45
N PHE A 138 21.46 0.25 -0.85
CA PHE A 138 20.87 1.25 -1.74
C PHE A 138 19.81 0.60 -2.61
N CYS A 139 18.66 1.26 -2.78
CA CYS A 139 17.59 0.85 -3.68
C CYS A 139 17.01 2.05 -4.42
N GLU A 140 16.89 1.95 -5.76
CA GLU A 140 16.26 2.98 -6.58
C GLU A 140 14.72 2.86 -6.61
N MET A 141 14.19 1.71 -6.21
CA MET A 141 12.74 1.45 -6.20
C MET A 141 12.11 1.80 -4.86
N ASP A 142 12.47 2.95 -4.31
CA ASP A 142 11.90 3.49 -3.08
C ASP A 142 11.24 4.85 -3.35
N GLY A 143 10.46 5.34 -2.40
CA GLY A 143 9.78 6.62 -2.52
C GLY A 143 8.75 6.84 -1.42
N TYR A 144 7.90 7.82 -1.64
CA TYR A 144 6.79 8.11 -0.73
C TYR A 144 5.61 8.77 -1.42
N VAL A 145 4.45 8.68 -0.81
CA VAL A 145 3.20 9.28 -1.23
C VAL A 145 2.46 9.85 -0.02
N SER A 146 1.74 10.95 -0.19
CA SER A 146 0.91 11.49 0.89
C SER A 146 -0.27 10.57 1.19
N ALA A 147 -0.38 10.11 2.44
CA ALA A 147 -1.49 9.27 2.87
C ALA A 147 -2.85 9.98 2.72
N ASN A 148 -2.92 11.27 3.03
CA ASN A 148 -4.13 12.07 2.87
C ASN A 148 -4.54 12.21 1.41
N GLN A 149 -3.62 12.59 0.52
CA GLN A 149 -3.90 12.68 -0.92
C GLN A 149 -4.33 11.32 -1.50
N THR A 150 -3.74 10.23 -1.03
CA THR A 150 -4.12 8.87 -1.40
C THR A 150 -5.58 8.59 -1.02
N GLY A 151 -5.99 8.92 0.21
CA GLY A 151 -7.37 8.72 0.67
C GLY A 151 -8.37 9.53 -0.15
N ASP A 152 -8.07 10.80 -0.42
CA ASP A 152 -8.94 11.66 -1.22
C ASP A 152 -9.05 11.15 -2.67
N ALA A 153 -7.95 10.68 -3.26
CA ALA A 153 -7.95 10.12 -4.60
C ALA A 153 -8.75 8.81 -4.70
N TYR A 154 -8.63 7.90 -3.73
CA TYR A 154 -9.47 6.71 -3.68
C TYR A 154 -10.94 7.05 -3.50
N SER A 155 -11.29 7.96 -2.57
CA SER A 155 -12.68 8.38 -2.37
C SER A 155 -13.30 8.91 -3.66
N LYS A 156 -12.55 9.74 -4.41
CA LYS A 156 -12.99 10.25 -5.71
C LYS A 156 -13.14 9.14 -6.75
N ALA A 157 -12.10 8.30 -6.91
CA ALA A 157 -12.11 7.22 -7.91
C ALA A 157 -13.22 6.20 -7.67
N LEU A 158 -13.53 5.87 -6.42
CA LEU A 158 -14.64 4.98 -6.07
C LEU A 158 -15.97 5.58 -6.54
N LYS A 159 -16.22 6.85 -6.26
CA LYS A 159 -17.43 7.57 -6.69
C LYS A 159 -17.56 7.63 -8.22
N GLU A 160 -16.46 7.95 -8.92
CA GLU A 160 -16.42 8.00 -10.39
C GLU A 160 -16.68 6.63 -11.04
N ASN A 161 -16.40 5.53 -10.34
CA ASN A 161 -16.70 4.17 -10.80
C ASN A 161 -17.98 3.58 -10.20
N ASN A 162 -18.90 4.44 -9.72
CA ASN A 162 -20.21 4.06 -9.18
C ASN A 162 -20.15 3.05 -8.03
N VAL A 163 -19.08 3.07 -7.24
CA VAL A 163 -19.01 2.29 -6.00
C VAL A 163 -19.87 2.96 -4.95
N GLU A 164 -20.79 2.20 -4.36
CA GLU A 164 -21.58 2.67 -3.22
C GLU A 164 -20.68 2.76 -1.98
N ILE A 165 -20.66 3.91 -1.31
CA ILE A 165 -19.82 4.15 -0.13
C ILE A 165 -20.71 4.41 1.07
N VAL A 166 -20.59 3.57 2.09
CA VAL A 166 -21.33 3.64 3.35
C VAL A 166 -20.33 3.89 4.48
N GLU A 167 -20.24 5.15 4.90
CA GLU A 167 -19.32 5.62 5.94
C GLU A 167 -20.03 5.79 7.30
N ASN A 168 -19.25 5.90 8.39
CA ASN A 168 -19.72 6.14 9.75
C ASN A 168 -20.70 5.08 10.27
N GLN A 169 -20.57 3.84 9.80
CA GLN A 169 -21.40 2.72 10.24
C GLN A 169 -20.69 1.92 11.33
N TYR A 170 -20.86 2.37 12.57
CA TYR A 170 -20.32 1.69 13.75
C TYR A 170 -21.37 0.74 14.34
N HIS A 171 -21.39 -0.53 13.88
CA HIS A 171 -22.29 -1.53 14.43
C HIS A 171 -21.56 -2.83 14.80
N PRO A 172 -21.68 -3.29 16.05
CA PRO A 172 -21.14 -4.60 16.46
C PRO A 172 -21.82 -5.79 15.75
N CYS A 173 -23.01 -5.56 15.14
CA CYS A 173 -23.73 -6.52 14.30
C CYS A 173 -23.68 -6.15 12.81
N LEU A 174 -22.56 -5.57 12.34
CA LEU A 174 -22.39 -5.11 10.97
C LEU A 174 -22.76 -6.18 9.92
N LEU A 175 -22.44 -7.42 10.17
CA LEU A 175 -22.73 -8.55 9.26
C LEU A 175 -24.24 -8.72 8.98
N LEU A 176 -25.08 -8.60 10.00
CA LEU A 176 -26.53 -8.75 9.85
C LEU A 176 -27.17 -7.54 9.16
N SER A 177 -26.69 -6.34 9.46
CA SER A 177 -27.17 -5.11 8.80
C SER A 177 -26.75 -5.04 7.34
N ILE A 178 -25.56 -5.51 7.00
CA ILE A 178 -25.04 -5.56 5.63
C ILE A 178 -25.82 -6.56 4.78
N ILE A 179 -26.11 -7.74 5.29
CA ILE A 179 -26.92 -8.76 4.61
C ILE A 179 -28.30 -8.19 4.28
N ASN A 180 -28.90 -7.43 5.20
CA ASN A 180 -30.19 -6.79 4.97
C ASN A 180 -30.12 -5.57 4.04
N TYR A 181 -29.02 -4.79 4.09
CA TYR A 181 -28.83 -3.58 3.28
C TYR A 181 -28.50 -3.91 1.83
N CYS A 182 -27.62 -4.86 1.60
CA CYS A 182 -27.16 -5.24 0.24
C CYS A 182 -28.04 -6.27 -0.43
N GLY A 183 -29.07 -6.79 0.22
CA GLY A 183 -29.94 -7.84 -0.36
C GLY A 183 -29.21 -9.15 -0.68
N VAL A 184 -28.04 -9.37 -0.06
CA VAL A 184 -27.27 -10.60 -0.23
C VAL A 184 -28.05 -11.75 0.41
N SER A 185 -28.63 -12.63 -0.41
CA SER A 185 -29.22 -13.86 0.09
C SER A 185 -28.15 -14.67 0.84
N ARG A 186 -28.52 -15.26 2.00
CA ARG A 186 -27.67 -16.07 2.85
C ARG A 186 -27.02 -17.22 2.06
N ALA A 187 -25.93 -16.96 1.36
CA ALA A 187 -25.07 -17.97 0.80
C ALA A 187 -23.91 -18.16 1.77
N SER A 188 -24.00 -19.22 2.58
CA SER A 188 -22.95 -19.92 3.33
C SER A 188 -21.62 -19.17 3.51
N ALA A 189 -21.50 -18.43 4.63
CA ALA A 189 -20.20 -18.07 5.18
C ALA A 189 -19.62 -19.32 5.88
N THR A 190 -18.83 -20.10 5.19
CA THR A 190 -17.93 -21.07 5.80
C THR A 190 -16.66 -20.34 6.18
N TYR A 191 -16.44 -20.19 7.49
CA TYR A 191 -15.14 -19.76 8.03
C TYR A 191 -14.12 -20.88 7.78
N ALA A 192 -13.04 -20.57 7.07
CA ALA A 192 -11.81 -21.36 7.01
C ALA A 192 -10.72 -20.64 7.84
#